data_1322e4cd05e68b82ec996bf58afd9ad4
#
_entry.id   1322e4cd05e68b82ec996bf58afd9ad4
#
_cell.length_a   1.000
_cell.length_b   1.000
_cell.length_c   1.000
_cell.angle_alpha   90.00
_cell.angle_beta   90.00
_cell.angle_gamma   90.00
#
_symmetry.space_group_name_H-M   'P 1'
#
loop_
_entity.id
_entity.type
_entity.pdbx_description
1 polymer ?
#
loop_
_entity_poly.entity_id
_entity_poly.type
_entity_poly.pdbx_seq_one_letter_code
_entity_poly.pdbx_strand_id
1 'polypeptide(L)'
;MTCMGLVREPGAPAPYQQIQRILREEILAGKSAGDRIAPERELAKRFGANRATVSRAIGWLVKEGLLIRRVGRGTFVSGGGEGPARARTSTVGLVMPYISGVFPSRIIRSAVRSLKERRYKTVLFDSEDSVMAEADELERLAQGGLDGALIMPVEKPDNISLFAGLLRFGLPLVFLDRKPLGLEGDLVGSDNFRGAYDATSRLIERGHRRIAHFTWLVERTCTSIEQRRRGYEQALIDHGIEVDPELMCPPASFPDESLYFKYTLAYLRRDDRPVTAVFCLHDQFVLRTIDAASALGLRIPDDIEVAGYFDESFHPLDDVAVLKVIQGQDQIGELAAGLLISRIEGGGPDGYQEITVVPEIVDPLSGSR
;
A
#
# COMPACT_ATOMS: atom_id res chain seq x y z
N MET A 1 -18.65 -28.32 14.45
CA MET A 1 -19.10 -27.41 13.38
C MET A 1 -19.97 -26.33 14.00
N THR A 2 -19.40 -25.18 14.26
CA THR A 2 -20.11 -24.06 14.88
C THR A 2 -21.07 -23.47 13.85
N CYS A 3 -22.38 -23.39 14.15
CA CYS A 3 -23.34 -22.66 13.33
C CYS A 3 -22.96 -21.19 13.35
N MET A 4 -22.50 -20.63 12.25
CA MET A 4 -22.38 -19.19 12.06
C MET A 4 -23.80 -18.63 11.88
N GLY A 5 -24.36 -18.05 12.95
CA GLY A 5 -25.68 -17.46 12.92
C GLY A 5 -25.72 -16.19 12.09
N LEU A 6 -26.66 -16.12 11.12
CA LEU A 6 -26.92 -14.88 10.40
C LEU A 6 -27.53 -13.83 11.34
N VAL A 7 -27.09 -12.59 11.21
CA VAL A 7 -27.65 -11.45 11.97
C VAL A 7 -29.09 -11.18 11.47
N ARG A 8 -30.05 -11.11 12.41
CA ARG A 8 -31.49 -10.91 12.10
C ARG A 8 -32.05 -9.65 12.75
N GLU A 9 -31.20 -8.65 12.98
CA GLU A 9 -31.61 -7.38 13.56
C GLU A 9 -32.23 -6.44 12.51
N PRO A 10 -33.10 -5.50 12.90
CA PRO A 10 -33.61 -4.47 11.99
C PRO A 10 -32.45 -3.65 11.40
N GLY A 11 -32.39 -3.59 10.07
CA GLY A 11 -31.29 -2.91 9.35
C GLY A 11 -30.11 -3.81 8.93
N ALA A 12 -30.06 -5.07 9.37
CA ALA A 12 -29.04 -6.00 8.90
C ALA A 12 -29.21 -6.35 7.41
N PRO A 13 -28.13 -6.60 6.67
CA PRO A 13 -28.19 -7.03 5.27
C PRO A 13 -29.04 -8.29 5.11
N ALA A 14 -29.70 -8.44 3.96
CA ALA A 14 -30.52 -9.62 3.69
C ALA A 14 -29.72 -10.93 3.87
N PRO A 15 -30.34 -12.03 4.36
CA PRO A 15 -29.62 -13.28 4.64
C PRO A 15 -28.76 -13.80 3.49
N TYR A 16 -29.21 -13.64 2.24
CA TYR A 16 -28.42 -14.07 1.09
C TYR A 16 -27.17 -13.19 0.87
N GLN A 17 -27.22 -11.91 1.23
CA GLN A 17 -26.07 -10.99 1.14
C GLN A 17 -25.00 -11.33 2.19
N GLN A 18 -25.43 -11.65 3.41
CA GLN A 18 -24.52 -12.10 4.46
C GLN A 18 -23.82 -13.42 4.07
N ILE A 19 -24.56 -14.39 3.53
CA ILE A 19 -24.01 -15.67 3.05
C ILE A 19 -23.04 -15.41 1.87
N GLN A 20 -23.41 -14.56 0.94
CA GLN A 20 -22.57 -14.17 -0.20
C GLN A 20 -21.23 -13.56 0.28
N ARG A 21 -21.29 -12.64 1.25
CA ARG A 21 -20.10 -12.01 1.84
C ARG A 21 -19.19 -13.06 2.51
N ILE A 22 -19.74 -13.88 3.40
CA ILE A 22 -18.95 -14.90 4.10
C ILE A 22 -18.31 -15.90 3.12
N LEU A 23 -19.07 -16.38 2.13
CA LEU A 23 -18.53 -17.30 1.11
C LEU A 23 -17.45 -16.62 0.25
N ARG A 24 -17.60 -15.34 -0.06
CA ARG A 24 -16.59 -14.56 -0.80
C ARG A 24 -15.29 -14.45 0.00
N GLU A 25 -15.38 -14.05 1.27
CA GLU A 25 -14.24 -13.98 2.18
C GLU A 25 -13.50 -15.33 2.26
N GLU A 26 -14.22 -16.44 2.45
CA GLU A 26 -13.63 -17.78 2.51
C GLU A 26 -12.97 -18.21 1.19
N ILE A 27 -13.57 -17.83 0.06
CA ILE A 27 -13.02 -18.11 -1.27
C ILE A 27 -11.73 -17.31 -1.47
N LEU A 28 -11.77 -16.01 -1.19
CA LEU A 28 -10.62 -15.13 -1.35
C LEU A 28 -9.47 -15.46 -0.38
N ALA A 29 -9.79 -15.81 0.87
CA ALA A 29 -8.80 -16.09 1.89
C ALA A 29 -8.09 -17.43 1.77
N GLY A 30 -8.69 -18.47 1.18
CA GLY A 30 -8.07 -19.79 1.30
C GLY A 30 -8.40 -20.84 0.24
N LYS A 31 -9.23 -20.56 -0.76
CA LYS A 31 -9.59 -21.56 -1.77
C LYS A 31 -8.85 -21.33 -3.08
N SER A 32 -8.42 -22.42 -3.70
CA SER A 32 -7.77 -22.40 -5.00
C SER A 32 -8.77 -22.58 -6.15
N ALA A 33 -8.39 -22.14 -7.33
CA ALA A 33 -9.14 -22.40 -8.55
C ALA A 33 -9.40 -23.90 -8.72
N GLY A 34 -10.64 -24.25 -9.05
CA GLY A 34 -11.07 -25.63 -9.18
C GLY A 34 -11.50 -26.31 -7.87
N ASP A 35 -11.31 -25.67 -6.71
CA ASP A 35 -11.82 -26.18 -5.44
C ASP A 35 -13.34 -26.26 -5.45
N ARG A 36 -13.87 -27.37 -4.96
CA ARG A 36 -15.31 -27.54 -4.82
C ARG A 36 -15.78 -26.84 -3.54
N ILE A 37 -16.82 -26.02 -3.65
CA ILE A 37 -17.51 -25.49 -2.45
C ILE A 37 -18.48 -26.55 -1.92
N ALA A 38 -18.85 -26.44 -0.63
CA ALA A 38 -19.81 -27.34 -0.02
C ALA A 38 -21.17 -27.29 -0.78
N PRO A 39 -21.87 -28.40 -0.90
CA PRO A 39 -23.19 -28.45 -1.54
C PRO A 39 -24.20 -27.49 -0.88
N GLU A 40 -25.10 -26.91 -1.68
CA GLU A 40 -26.13 -25.95 -1.18
C GLU A 40 -26.88 -26.48 0.05
N ARG A 41 -27.09 -27.78 0.15
CA ARG A 41 -27.76 -28.41 1.30
C ARG A 41 -26.92 -28.32 2.58
N GLU A 42 -25.63 -28.48 2.47
CA GLU A 42 -24.69 -28.37 3.60
C GLU A 42 -24.52 -26.93 4.03
N LEU A 43 -24.37 -26.01 3.06
CA LEU A 43 -24.33 -24.58 3.32
C LEU A 43 -25.60 -24.06 3.98
N ALA A 44 -26.78 -24.56 3.55
CA ALA A 44 -28.04 -24.22 4.18
C ALA A 44 -28.09 -24.63 5.66
N LYS A 45 -27.58 -25.81 6.00
CA LYS A 45 -27.44 -26.25 7.40
C LYS A 45 -26.45 -25.39 8.17
N ARG A 46 -25.30 -25.09 7.57
CA ARG A 46 -24.23 -24.31 8.18
C ARG A 46 -24.69 -22.89 8.56
N PHE A 47 -25.43 -22.23 7.66
CA PHE A 47 -25.89 -20.84 7.85
C PHE A 47 -27.28 -20.75 8.51
N GLY A 48 -27.94 -21.87 8.81
CA GLY A 48 -29.32 -21.85 9.34
C GLY A 48 -30.29 -21.16 8.38
N ALA A 49 -30.08 -21.28 7.07
CA ALA A 49 -30.85 -20.66 6.01
C ALA A 49 -31.57 -21.69 5.13
N ASN A 50 -32.60 -21.27 4.40
CA ASN A 50 -33.22 -22.15 3.42
C ASN A 50 -32.33 -22.29 2.16
N ARG A 51 -32.55 -23.39 1.41
CA ARG A 51 -31.75 -23.67 0.21
C ARG A 51 -31.88 -22.60 -0.86
N ALA A 52 -33.03 -21.95 -1.00
CA ALA A 52 -33.25 -20.91 -2.00
C ALA A 52 -32.39 -19.66 -1.70
N THR A 53 -32.22 -19.29 -0.42
CA THR A 53 -31.37 -18.20 0.04
C THR A 53 -29.91 -18.49 -0.29
N VAL A 54 -29.44 -19.71 -0.02
CA VAL A 54 -28.06 -20.13 -0.36
C VAL A 54 -27.86 -20.18 -1.86
N SER A 55 -28.79 -20.74 -2.61
CA SER A 55 -28.72 -20.81 -4.09
C SER A 55 -28.69 -19.41 -4.71
N ARG A 56 -29.42 -18.45 -4.13
CA ARG A 56 -29.37 -17.04 -4.53
C ARG A 56 -27.99 -16.42 -4.28
N ALA A 57 -27.39 -16.64 -3.09
CA ALA A 57 -26.05 -16.18 -2.76
C ALA A 57 -24.99 -16.75 -3.72
N ILE A 58 -25.02 -18.07 -3.94
CA ILE A 58 -24.16 -18.75 -4.91
C ILE A 58 -24.38 -18.23 -6.33
N GLY A 59 -25.63 -17.98 -6.72
CA GLY A 59 -25.96 -17.42 -8.04
C GLY A 59 -25.33 -16.05 -8.29
N TRP A 60 -25.23 -15.22 -7.26
CA TRP A 60 -24.52 -13.96 -7.35
C TRP A 60 -23.00 -14.16 -7.48
N LEU A 61 -22.38 -15.04 -6.68
CA LEU A 61 -20.95 -15.36 -6.78
C LEU A 61 -20.58 -15.96 -8.16
N VAL A 62 -21.52 -16.69 -8.80
CA VAL A 62 -21.35 -17.17 -10.18
C VAL A 62 -21.43 -16.01 -11.18
N LYS A 63 -22.33 -15.05 -11.00
CA LYS A 63 -22.42 -13.85 -11.84
C LYS A 63 -21.17 -12.97 -11.72
N GLU A 64 -20.60 -12.92 -10.53
CA GLU A 64 -19.33 -12.22 -10.24
C GLU A 64 -18.11 -12.96 -10.81
N GLY A 65 -18.27 -14.18 -11.32
CA GLY A 65 -17.18 -14.98 -11.85
C GLY A 65 -16.31 -15.65 -10.79
N LEU A 66 -16.65 -15.54 -9.50
CA LEU A 66 -15.93 -16.20 -8.40
C LEU A 66 -16.21 -17.69 -8.34
N LEU A 67 -17.38 -18.13 -8.80
CA LEU A 67 -17.81 -19.53 -8.83
C LEU A 67 -18.27 -19.94 -10.22
N ILE A 68 -18.12 -21.23 -10.52
CA ILE A 68 -18.65 -21.87 -11.72
C ILE A 68 -19.55 -23.04 -11.31
N ARG A 69 -20.77 -23.10 -11.86
CA ARG A 69 -21.65 -24.28 -11.75
C ARG A 69 -21.31 -25.27 -12.87
N ARG A 70 -20.93 -26.49 -12.49
CA ARG A 70 -20.79 -27.61 -13.43
C ARG A 70 -21.96 -28.57 -13.23
N VAL A 71 -22.82 -28.70 -14.25
CA VAL A 71 -24.03 -29.55 -14.19
C VAL A 71 -23.66 -30.97 -13.75
N GLY A 72 -24.35 -31.49 -12.74
CA GLY A 72 -24.13 -32.82 -12.17
C GLY A 72 -22.85 -32.95 -11.33
N ARG A 73 -21.96 -31.98 -11.32
CA ARG A 73 -20.68 -32.05 -10.61
C ARG A 73 -20.59 -31.12 -9.37
N GLY A 74 -21.39 -30.07 -9.32
CA GLY A 74 -21.43 -29.12 -8.20
C GLY A 74 -20.99 -27.73 -8.58
N THR A 75 -20.66 -26.92 -7.57
CA THR A 75 -20.14 -25.56 -7.72
C THR A 75 -18.68 -25.51 -7.32
N PHE A 76 -17.87 -24.87 -8.13
CA PHE A 76 -16.41 -24.83 -8.00
C PHE A 76 -15.95 -23.38 -8.01
N VAL A 77 -14.81 -23.13 -7.37
CA VAL A 77 -14.11 -21.84 -7.42
C VAL A 77 -13.58 -21.64 -8.85
N SER A 78 -13.84 -20.46 -9.40
CA SER A 78 -13.40 -20.12 -10.76
C SER A 78 -11.87 -19.96 -10.85
N GLY A 79 -11.29 -20.30 -11.99
CA GLY A 79 -9.85 -20.17 -12.28
C GLY A 79 -9.48 -18.87 -13.00
N GLY A 80 -10.29 -17.82 -12.88
CA GLY A 80 -10.00 -16.52 -13.51
C GLY A 80 -10.10 -16.47 -15.04
N GLY A 81 -10.10 -17.62 -15.73
CA GLY A 81 -10.22 -17.71 -17.19
C GLY A 81 -11.39 -18.55 -17.70
N GLU A 82 -12.07 -19.28 -16.83
CA GLU A 82 -13.14 -20.24 -17.19
C GLU A 82 -14.57 -19.70 -16.99
N GLY A 83 -14.73 -18.46 -16.51
CA GLY A 83 -16.03 -17.80 -16.41
C GLY A 83 -16.50 -17.23 -17.77
N PRO A 84 -17.80 -16.92 -17.94
CA PRO A 84 -18.24 -16.16 -19.09
C PRO A 84 -17.40 -14.89 -19.17
N ALA A 85 -16.84 -14.60 -20.35
CA ALA A 85 -16.01 -13.41 -20.58
C ALA A 85 -16.72 -12.20 -19.95
N ARG A 86 -16.10 -11.59 -18.94
CA ARG A 86 -16.65 -10.37 -18.33
C ARG A 86 -16.79 -9.33 -19.42
N ALA A 87 -18.01 -8.84 -19.64
CA ALA A 87 -18.18 -7.71 -20.53
C ALA A 87 -17.36 -6.54 -19.97
N ARG A 88 -16.46 -5.99 -20.77
CA ARG A 88 -15.65 -4.83 -20.37
C ARG A 88 -16.58 -3.68 -20.00
N THR A 89 -16.35 -3.08 -18.88
CA THR A 89 -17.13 -1.95 -18.35
C THR A 89 -16.47 -0.61 -18.67
N SER A 90 -15.22 -0.65 -19.12
CA SER A 90 -14.33 0.52 -19.25
C SER A 90 -14.28 1.33 -17.96
N THR A 91 -14.31 0.63 -16.83
CA THR A 91 -14.27 1.22 -15.48
C THR A 91 -13.22 0.50 -14.65
N VAL A 92 -12.37 1.27 -13.98
CA VAL A 92 -11.31 0.75 -13.09
C VAL A 92 -11.45 1.34 -11.71
N GLY A 93 -11.02 0.59 -10.70
CA GLY A 93 -10.92 1.06 -9.34
C GLY A 93 -9.59 1.79 -9.09
N LEU A 94 -9.62 2.75 -8.19
CA LEU A 94 -8.42 3.38 -7.62
C LEU A 94 -8.60 3.38 -6.10
N VAL A 95 -7.92 2.45 -5.41
CA VAL A 95 -8.01 2.28 -3.96
C VAL A 95 -6.81 2.96 -3.32
N MET A 96 -7.07 3.91 -2.43
CA MET A 96 -6.06 4.72 -1.77
C MET A 96 -6.23 4.67 -0.25
N PRO A 97 -5.13 4.66 0.53
CA PRO A 97 -5.20 4.71 2.00
C PRO A 97 -5.68 6.08 2.48
N TYR A 98 -5.42 7.12 1.72
CA TYR A 98 -5.88 8.50 1.93
C TYR A 98 -5.79 9.26 0.61
N ILE A 99 -6.69 10.21 0.41
CA ILE A 99 -6.78 11.03 -0.80
C ILE A 99 -6.28 12.46 -0.59
N SER A 100 -6.06 12.83 0.66
CA SER A 100 -5.51 14.13 1.06
C SER A 100 -3.97 14.10 1.07
N GLY A 101 -3.36 15.27 0.91
CA GLY A 101 -1.91 15.41 0.83
C GLY A 101 -1.40 15.46 -0.61
N VAL A 102 -0.17 15.91 -0.78
CA VAL A 102 0.39 16.18 -2.12
C VAL A 102 0.81 14.89 -2.80
N PHE A 103 1.47 13.98 -2.09
CA PHE A 103 1.95 12.72 -2.63
C PHE A 103 0.81 11.89 -3.28
N PRO A 104 -0.28 11.52 -2.57
CA PRO A 104 -1.35 10.73 -3.19
C PRO A 104 -2.12 11.52 -4.25
N SER A 105 -2.37 12.81 -4.04
CA SER A 105 -3.15 13.61 -4.99
C SER A 105 -2.46 13.76 -6.36
N ARG A 106 -1.14 13.83 -6.41
CA ARG A 106 -0.39 13.83 -7.68
C ARG A 106 -0.48 12.49 -8.40
N ILE A 107 -0.32 11.37 -7.68
CA ILE A 107 -0.49 10.01 -8.25
C ILE A 107 -1.92 9.82 -8.78
N ILE A 108 -2.93 10.17 -7.97
CA ILE A 108 -4.35 10.08 -8.37
C ILE A 108 -4.58 10.88 -9.65
N ARG A 109 -4.16 12.14 -9.69
CA ARG A 109 -4.37 13.05 -10.82
C ARG A 109 -3.73 12.51 -12.10
N SER A 110 -2.49 12.05 -12.06
CA SER A 110 -1.78 11.54 -13.23
C SER A 110 -2.36 10.21 -13.69
N ALA A 111 -2.69 9.29 -12.79
CA ALA A 111 -3.34 8.04 -13.11
C ALA A 111 -4.72 8.25 -13.76
N VAL A 112 -5.58 9.10 -13.15
CA VAL A 112 -6.91 9.42 -13.70
C VAL A 112 -6.80 10.07 -15.08
N ARG A 113 -5.84 10.97 -15.29
CA ARG A 113 -5.59 11.58 -16.61
C ARG A 113 -5.27 10.51 -17.65
N SER A 114 -4.30 9.62 -17.36
CA SER A 114 -3.88 8.57 -18.29
C SER A 114 -5.00 7.57 -18.57
N LEU A 115 -5.79 7.19 -17.58
CA LEU A 115 -6.96 6.32 -17.73
C LEU A 115 -8.03 6.99 -18.62
N LYS A 116 -8.32 8.28 -18.40
CA LYS A 116 -9.29 9.04 -19.18
C LYS A 116 -8.90 9.14 -20.66
N GLU A 117 -7.62 9.36 -20.97
CA GLU A 117 -7.11 9.39 -22.35
C GLU A 117 -7.38 8.07 -23.09
N ARG A 118 -7.37 6.95 -22.38
CA ARG A 118 -7.72 5.61 -22.88
C ARG A 118 -9.19 5.25 -22.70
N ARG A 119 -10.05 6.23 -22.39
CA ARG A 119 -11.53 6.11 -22.24
C ARG A 119 -11.98 5.21 -21.08
N TYR A 120 -11.14 5.03 -20.06
CA TYR A 120 -11.55 4.38 -18.82
C TYR A 120 -12.14 5.39 -17.85
N LYS A 121 -13.22 4.98 -17.15
CA LYS A 121 -13.77 5.68 -16.00
C LYS A 121 -13.06 5.21 -14.74
N THR A 122 -12.89 6.08 -13.76
CA THR A 122 -12.26 5.73 -12.48
C THR A 122 -13.27 5.84 -11.36
N VAL A 123 -13.34 4.83 -10.52
CA VAL A 123 -14.03 4.86 -9.23
C VAL A 123 -12.98 4.94 -8.15
N LEU A 124 -13.00 6.02 -7.37
CA LEU A 124 -12.06 6.26 -6.28
C LEU A 124 -12.63 5.70 -4.98
N PHE A 125 -11.82 4.95 -4.27
CA PHE A 125 -12.10 4.37 -2.96
C PHE A 125 -11.06 4.92 -1.97
N ASP A 126 -11.51 5.47 -0.86
CA ASP A 126 -10.67 5.96 0.23
C ASP A 126 -10.84 5.03 1.43
N SER A 127 -9.78 4.31 1.80
CA SER A 127 -9.81 3.40 2.94
C SER A 127 -9.47 4.08 4.27
N GLU A 128 -9.25 5.40 4.28
CA GLU A 128 -8.98 6.21 5.48
C GLU A 128 -7.87 5.61 6.37
N ASP A 129 -6.83 5.04 5.74
CA ASP A 129 -5.72 4.30 6.37
C ASP A 129 -6.19 3.14 7.30
N SER A 130 -7.38 2.62 7.05
CA SER A 130 -8.01 1.55 7.82
C SER A 130 -7.91 0.22 7.10
N VAL A 131 -7.29 -0.79 7.74
CA VAL A 131 -7.24 -2.17 7.24
C VAL A 131 -8.64 -2.74 7.00
N MET A 132 -9.61 -2.41 7.86
CA MET A 132 -11.00 -2.88 7.72
C MET A 132 -11.69 -2.24 6.53
N ALA A 133 -11.55 -0.93 6.36
CA ALA A 133 -12.11 -0.23 5.21
C ALA A 133 -11.47 -0.69 3.90
N GLU A 134 -10.15 -0.91 3.88
CA GLU A 134 -9.47 -1.49 2.73
C GLU A 134 -10.03 -2.88 2.38
N ALA A 135 -10.27 -3.74 3.38
CA ALA A 135 -10.89 -5.05 3.17
C ALA A 135 -12.28 -4.93 2.52
N ASP A 136 -13.12 -4.02 3.02
CA ASP A 136 -14.44 -3.77 2.45
C ASP A 136 -14.35 -3.28 0.99
N GLU A 137 -13.37 -2.43 0.65
CA GLU A 137 -13.17 -1.95 -0.72
C GLU A 137 -12.64 -3.06 -1.64
N LEU A 138 -11.72 -3.91 -1.16
CA LEU A 138 -11.25 -5.08 -1.91
C LEU A 138 -12.39 -6.07 -2.20
N GLU A 139 -13.30 -6.27 -1.25
CA GLU A 139 -14.51 -7.06 -1.48
C GLU A 139 -15.42 -6.44 -2.56
N ARG A 140 -15.55 -5.12 -2.59
CA ARG A 140 -16.30 -4.41 -3.65
C ARG A 140 -15.66 -4.60 -5.02
N LEU A 141 -14.34 -4.60 -5.13
CA LEU A 141 -13.63 -4.95 -6.37
C LEU A 141 -14.00 -6.37 -6.83
N ALA A 142 -14.11 -7.34 -5.89
CA ALA A 142 -14.48 -8.71 -6.19
C ALA A 142 -15.93 -8.86 -6.69
N GLN A 143 -16.84 -7.96 -6.32
CA GLN A 143 -18.26 -8.03 -6.71
C GLN A 143 -18.49 -7.84 -8.22
N GLY A 144 -17.48 -7.37 -8.95
CA GLY A 144 -17.55 -7.15 -10.39
C GLY A 144 -18.00 -5.73 -10.76
N GLY A 145 -17.96 -5.45 -12.06
CA GLY A 145 -18.28 -4.12 -12.58
C GLY A 145 -17.06 -3.23 -12.79
N LEU A 146 -15.86 -3.71 -12.40
CA LEU A 146 -14.57 -3.07 -12.69
C LEU A 146 -13.70 -4.02 -13.51
N ASP A 147 -12.95 -3.46 -14.45
CA ASP A 147 -12.08 -4.23 -15.34
C ASP A 147 -10.70 -4.49 -14.69
N GLY A 148 -10.36 -3.76 -13.66
CA GLY A 148 -9.13 -3.86 -12.89
C GLY A 148 -9.03 -2.76 -11.85
N ALA A 149 -7.92 -2.71 -11.10
CA ALA A 149 -7.69 -1.65 -10.13
C ALA A 149 -6.22 -1.26 -9.97
N LEU A 150 -6.00 0.02 -9.69
CA LEU A 150 -4.79 0.57 -9.11
C LEU A 150 -4.97 0.62 -7.59
N ILE A 151 -4.00 0.16 -6.82
CA ILE A 151 -4.14 0.05 -5.37
C ILE A 151 -2.86 0.52 -4.68
N MET A 152 -2.98 1.52 -3.83
CA MET A 152 -1.97 1.83 -2.82
C MET A 152 -2.44 1.21 -1.50
N PRO A 153 -1.82 0.13 -1.01
CA PRO A 153 -2.26 -0.50 0.23
C PRO A 153 -1.98 0.39 1.45
N VAL A 154 -2.76 0.17 2.51
CA VAL A 154 -2.42 0.72 3.83
C VAL A 154 -1.04 0.23 4.28
N GLU A 155 -0.35 0.99 5.15
CA GLU A 155 1.02 0.66 5.55
C GLU A 155 1.13 -0.61 6.39
N LYS A 156 0.07 -1.03 7.03
CA LYS A 156 -0.03 -2.30 7.78
C LYS A 156 -0.86 -3.31 6.99
N PRO A 157 -0.28 -4.03 6.03
CA PRO A 157 -1.04 -4.84 5.09
C PRO A 157 -1.48 -6.17 5.71
N ASP A 158 -2.56 -6.17 6.46
CA ASP A 158 -3.17 -7.40 6.98
C ASP A 158 -4.07 -8.11 5.94
N ASN A 159 -4.35 -7.45 4.80
CA ASN A 159 -5.24 -7.94 3.73
C ASN A 159 -4.53 -8.75 2.63
N ILE A 160 -3.34 -9.32 2.91
CA ILE A 160 -2.53 -10.06 1.90
C ILE A 160 -3.34 -11.17 1.24
N SER A 161 -4.14 -11.90 2.02
CA SER A 161 -4.96 -12.99 1.50
C SER A 161 -6.06 -12.52 0.53
N LEU A 162 -6.63 -11.32 0.76
CA LEU A 162 -7.62 -10.71 -0.13
C LEU A 162 -6.97 -10.27 -1.44
N PHE A 163 -5.83 -9.58 -1.38
CA PHE A 163 -5.07 -9.23 -2.59
C PHE A 163 -4.70 -10.47 -3.42
N ALA A 164 -4.11 -11.49 -2.76
CA ALA A 164 -3.77 -12.74 -3.42
C ALA A 164 -5.01 -13.44 -4.02
N GLY A 165 -6.15 -13.34 -3.35
CA GLY A 165 -7.43 -13.82 -3.83
C GLY A 165 -7.84 -13.14 -5.13
N LEU A 166 -7.87 -11.79 -5.16
CA LEU A 166 -8.23 -11.00 -6.33
C LEU A 166 -7.32 -11.31 -7.54
N LEU A 167 -6.02 -11.40 -7.32
CA LEU A 167 -5.04 -11.77 -8.34
C LEU A 167 -5.30 -13.18 -8.90
N ARG A 168 -5.52 -14.17 -8.02
CA ARG A 168 -5.86 -15.55 -8.44
C ARG A 168 -7.14 -15.63 -9.26
N PHE A 169 -8.12 -14.76 -8.99
CA PHE A 169 -9.36 -14.66 -9.77
C PHE A 169 -9.20 -13.87 -11.07
N GLY A 170 -7.97 -13.47 -11.41
CA GLY A 170 -7.67 -12.83 -12.69
C GLY A 170 -8.17 -11.39 -12.79
N LEU A 171 -8.41 -10.71 -11.66
CA LEU A 171 -8.62 -9.27 -11.69
C LEU A 171 -7.27 -8.57 -11.89
N PRO A 172 -7.06 -7.83 -12.97
CA PRO A 172 -5.85 -7.04 -13.16
C PRO A 172 -5.68 -6.03 -12.02
N LEU A 173 -4.58 -6.16 -11.28
CA LEU A 173 -4.21 -5.24 -10.19
C LEU A 173 -2.81 -4.72 -10.43
N VAL A 174 -2.61 -3.43 -10.23
CA VAL A 174 -1.29 -2.81 -10.18
C VAL A 174 -1.18 -2.05 -8.86
N PHE A 175 -0.18 -2.40 -8.07
CA PHE A 175 0.12 -1.71 -6.83
C PHE A 175 0.84 -0.38 -7.12
N LEU A 176 0.49 0.64 -6.36
CA LEU A 176 1.09 1.98 -6.40
C LEU A 176 2.01 2.17 -5.20
N ASP A 177 3.20 2.71 -5.43
CA ASP A 177 4.20 3.05 -4.40
C ASP A 177 4.71 1.84 -3.61
N ARG A 178 3.83 0.99 -3.13
CA ARG A 178 4.13 -0.15 -2.27
C ARG A 178 3.19 -1.32 -2.46
N LYS A 179 3.65 -2.49 -2.05
CA LYS A 179 2.81 -3.70 -1.92
C LYS A 179 3.13 -4.43 -0.62
N PRO A 180 2.24 -5.32 -0.14
CA PRO A 180 2.55 -6.19 0.99
C PRO A 180 3.81 -7.02 0.74
N LEU A 181 4.66 -7.19 1.76
CA LEU A 181 5.84 -8.05 1.66
C LEU A 181 5.43 -9.51 1.38
N GLY A 182 6.13 -10.16 0.47
CA GLY A 182 5.87 -11.55 0.09
C GLY A 182 4.68 -11.75 -0.86
N LEU A 183 3.99 -10.68 -1.27
CA LEU A 183 2.95 -10.75 -2.29
C LEU A 183 3.55 -10.56 -3.69
N GLU A 184 3.31 -11.50 -4.59
CA GLU A 184 3.58 -11.32 -6.01
C GLU A 184 2.49 -10.48 -6.67
N GLY A 185 2.87 -9.52 -7.50
CA GLY A 185 1.93 -8.62 -8.18
C GLY A 185 2.66 -7.49 -8.87
N ASP A 186 2.03 -6.88 -9.86
CA ASP A 186 2.54 -5.70 -10.55
C ASP A 186 2.67 -4.53 -9.58
N LEU A 187 3.81 -3.85 -9.60
CA LEU A 187 4.11 -2.68 -8.76
C LEU A 187 4.71 -1.57 -9.61
N VAL A 188 4.22 -0.36 -9.42
CA VAL A 188 4.88 0.86 -9.90
C VAL A 188 5.11 1.79 -8.71
N GLY A 189 6.36 2.11 -8.45
CA GLY A 189 6.73 2.93 -7.30
C GLY A 189 8.06 3.64 -7.48
N SER A 190 8.51 4.34 -6.44
CA SER A 190 9.83 4.93 -6.40
C SER A 190 10.91 3.86 -6.16
N ASP A 191 12.12 4.07 -6.67
CA ASP A 191 13.29 3.31 -6.23
C ASP A 191 13.67 3.73 -4.81
N ASN A 192 12.92 3.16 -3.87
CA ASN A 192 13.03 3.50 -2.45
C ASN A 192 14.39 3.14 -1.85
N PHE A 193 15.01 2.04 -2.35
CA PHE A 193 16.33 1.66 -1.90
C PHE A 193 17.37 2.71 -2.32
N ARG A 194 17.38 3.05 -3.59
CA ARG A 194 18.33 4.01 -4.14
C ARG A 194 18.17 5.40 -3.52
N GLY A 195 16.93 5.89 -3.38
CA GLY A 195 16.68 7.19 -2.77
C GLY A 195 17.21 7.29 -1.34
N ALA A 196 16.99 6.26 -0.53
CA ALA A 196 17.49 6.18 0.83
C ALA A 196 19.03 6.04 0.88
N TYR A 197 19.58 5.20 0.01
CA TYR A 197 21.01 5.02 -0.12
C TYR A 197 21.72 6.33 -0.51
N ASP A 198 21.27 6.99 -1.56
CA ASP A 198 21.86 8.21 -2.08
C ASP A 198 21.77 9.36 -1.05
N ALA A 199 20.62 9.52 -0.38
CA ALA A 199 20.45 10.54 0.66
C ALA A 199 21.36 10.28 1.87
N THR A 200 21.43 9.04 2.35
CA THR A 200 22.28 8.67 3.49
C THR A 200 23.76 8.82 3.13
N SER A 201 24.18 8.41 1.93
CA SER A 201 25.55 8.58 1.46
C SER A 201 25.97 10.04 1.44
N ARG A 202 25.09 10.97 1.00
CA ARG A 202 25.39 12.41 1.04
C ARG A 202 25.62 12.94 2.45
N LEU A 203 24.83 12.49 3.43
CA LEU A 203 25.07 12.82 4.82
C LEU A 203 26.43 12.30 5.29
N ILE A 204 26.81 11.08 4.92
CA ILE A 204 28.09 10.48 5.27
C ILE A 204 29.28 11.23 4.62
N GLU A 205 29.16 11.59 3.35
CA GLU A 205 30.16 12.38 2.59
C GLU A 205 30.41 13.75 3.23
N ARG A 206 29.42 14.33 3.91
CA ARG A 206 29.53 15.56 4.68
C ARG A 206 30.16 15.39 6.06
N GLY A 207 30.53 14.16 6.41
CA GLY A 207 31.23 13.84 7.65
C GLY A 207 30.36 13.30 8.77
N HIS A 208 29.06 13.16 8.56
CA HIS A 208 28.19 12.54 9.56
C HIS A 208 28.52 11.07 9.73
N ARG A 209 28.56 10.60 10.99
CA ARG A 209 28.84 9.20 11.35
C ARG A 209 27.77 8.60 12.27
N ARG A 210 27.03 9.46 12.96
CA ARG A 210 25.89 9.09 13.80
C ARG A 210 24.64 9.70 13.18
N ILE A 211 24.04 8.94 12.27
CA ILE A 211 22.85 9.32 11.51
C ILE A 211 21.68 8.51 12.06
N ALA A 212 20.65 9.16 12.60
CA ALA A 212 19.45 8.45 13.02
C ALA A 212 18.54 8.18 11.82
N HIS A 213 17.90 7.03 11.80
CA HIS A 213 16.83 6.74 10.84
C HIS A 213 15.47 6.78 11.54
N PHE A 214 14.68 7.80 11.24
CA PHE A 214 13.33 7.92 11.77
C PHE A 214 12.34 7.20 10.87
N THR A 215 11.89 6.03 11.33
CA THR A 215 11.10 5.06 10.58
C THR A 215 10.07 4.37 11.46
N TRP A 216 9.12 3.68 10.86
CA TRP A 216 8.25 2.75 11.57
C TRP A 216 8.98 1.42 11.80
N LEU A 217 9.10 0.98 13.04
CA LEU A 217 9.57 -0.37 13.38
C LEU A 217 8.35 -1.28 13.60
N VAL A 218 7.73 -1.73 12.52
CA VAL A 218 6.61 -2.67 12.60
C VAL A 218 7.06 -4.02 12.04
N GLU A 219 6.72 -5.12 12.72
CA GLU A 219 7.10 -6.48 12.34
C GLU A 219 6.65 -6.90 10.93
N ARG A 220 5.65 -6.21 10.37
CA ARG A 220 5.16 -6.42 9.01
C ARG A 220 5.02 -5.07 8.33
N THR A 221 5.97 -4.75 7.51
CA THR A 221 5.98 -3.52 6.73
C THR A 221 5.67 -3.80 5.26
N CYS A 222 5.35 -2.75 4.52
CA CYS A 222 5.25 -2.77 3.08
C CYS A 222 6.64 -2.63 2.43
N THR A 223 6.70 -2.88 1.12
CA THR A 223 7.97 -2.89 0.37
C THR A 223 8.72 -1.55 0.42
N SER A 224 8.02 -0.40 0.39
CA SER A 224 8.68 0.91 0.39
C SER A 224 9.44 1.18 1.68
N ILE A 225 8.85 0.88 2.84
CA ILE A 225 9.50 1.06 4.16
C ILE A 225 10.74 0.17 4.27
N GLU A 226 10.60 -1.11 3.92
CA GLU A 226 11.71 -2.06 3.96
C GLU A 226 12.86 -1.66 3.03
N GLN A 227 12.56 -1.19 1.82
CA GLN A 227 13.58 -0.74 0.86
C GLN A 227 14.31 0.52 1.35
N ARG A 228 13.59 1.48 1.95
CA ARG A 228 14.22 2.70 2.53
C ARG A 228 15.15 2.34 3.68
N ARG A 229 14.72 1.45 4.58
CA ARG A 229 15.57 0.95 5.67
C ARG A 229 16.83 0.29 5.13
N ARG A 230 16.69 -0.63 4.17
CA ARG A 230 17.82 -1.32 3.54
C ARG A 230 18.77 -0.38 2.82
N GLY A 231 18.25 0.65 2.15
CA GLY A 231 19.07 1.68 1.50
C GLY A 231 19.92 2.46 2.51
N TYR A 232 19.31 2.85 3.64
CA TYR A 232 20.02 3.51 4.74
C TYR A 232 21.11 2.60 5.33
N GLU A 233 20.78 1.36 5.68
CA GLU A 233 21.74 0.39 6.24
C GLU A 233 22.90 0.11 5.28
N GLN A 234 22.62 -0.09 4.00
CA GLN A 234 23.63 -0.37 2.99
C GLN A 234 24.58 0.81 2.78
N ALA A 235 24.06 2.04 2.81
CA ALA A 235 24.90 3.22 2.72
C ALA A 235 25.91 3.30 3.90
N LEU A 236 25.47 3.00 5.12
CA LEU A 236 26.36 2.94 6.28
C LEU A 236 27.45 1.86 6.09
N ILE A 237 27.06 0.65 5.70
CA ILE A 237 27.97 -0.48 5.51
C ILE A 237 29.03 -0.16 4.45
N ASP A 238 28.63 0.35 3.29
CA ASP A 238 29.54 0.65 2.19
C ASP A 238 30.56 1.74 2.54
N HIS A 239 30.21 2.61 3.50
CA HIS A 239 31.12 3.65 4.02
C HIS A 239 31.85 3.23 5.32
N GLY A 240 31.79 1.95 5.70
CA GLY A 240 32.49 1.41 6.87
C GLY A 240 31.94 1.88 8.21
N ILE A 241 30.67 2.26 8.27
CA ILE A 241 29.98 2.66 9.49
C ILE A 241 29.11 1.48 9.97
N GLU A 242 29.26 1.12 11.24
CA GLU A 242 28.44 0.06 11.85
C GLU A 242 26.98 0.51 11.96
N VAL A 243 26.06 -0.40 11.59
CA VAL A 243 24.62 -0.18 11.75
C VAL A 243 24.26 -0.32 13.23
N ASP A 244 23.93 0.79 13.88
CA ASP A 244 23.54 0.84 15.28
C ASP A 244 22.00 0.77 15.39
N PRO A 245 21.43 -0.33 15.91
CA PRO A 245 19.97 -0.44 16.07
C PRO A 245 19.37 0.65 16.97
N GLU A 246 20.16 1.24 17.87
CA GLU A 246 19.72 2.35 18.70
C GLU A 246 19.50 3.65 17.91
N LEU A 247 20.02 3.74 16.67
CA LEU A 247 19.81 4.88 15.77
C LEU A 247 18.57 4.71 14.89
N MET A 248 17.87 3.59 14.99
CA MET A 248 16.56 3.41 14.35
C MET A 248 15.46 3.79 15.34
N CYS A 249 14.81 4.91 15.13
CA CYS A 249 13.83 5.47 16.05
C CYS A 249 12.51 5.78 15.34
N PRO A 250 11.38 5.60 16.02
CA PRO A 250 11.19 4.99 17.34
C PRO A 250 10.87 3.50 17.24
N PRO A 251 11.19 2.74 18.30
CA PRO A 251 10.69 1.39 18.41
C PRO A 251 9.19 1.44 18.69
N ALA A 252 8.42 0.69 17.92
CA ALA A 252 7.03 0.38 18.15
C ALA A 252 5.95 1.27 17.51
N SER A 253 4.86 0.59 17.21
CA SER A 253 3.56 1.09 16.82
C SER A 253 3.13 2.36 17.55
N PHE A 254 3.19 3.51 16.87
CA PHE A 254 2.63 4.74 17.42
C PHE A 254 1.28 5.04 16.80
N PRO A 255 0.20 4.96 17.58
CA PRO A 255 -1.07 5.54 17.20
C PRO A 255 -1.17 7.04 17.51
N ASP A 256 -0.17 7.64 18.20
CA ASP A 256 -0.26 9.01 18.73
C ASP A 256 0.91 9.87 18.26
N GLU A 257 0.63 10.81 17.35
CA GLU A 257 1.59 11.79 16.84
C GLU A 257 2.27 12.61 17.97
N SER A 258 1.60 12.82 19.10
CA SER A 258 2.15 13.56 20.23
C SER A 258 3.28 12.80 20.92
N LEU A 259 3.21 11.47 20.92
CA LEU A 259 4.27 10.62 21.45
C LEU A 259 5.50 10.65 20.54
N TYR A 260 5.28 10.68 19.22
CA TYR A 260 6.36 10.76 18.27
C TYR A 260 7.23 12.01 18.51
N PHE A 261 6.63 13.18 18.64
CA PHE A 261 7.35 14.42 18.96
C PHE A 261 8.19 14.30 20.26
N LYS A 262 7.61 13.73 21.33
CA LYS A 262 8.33 13.51 22.61
C LYS A 262 9.53 12.59 22.43
N TYR A 263 9.41 11.53 21.64
CA TYR A 263 10.52 10.63 21.35
C TYR A 263 11.60 11.30 20.54
N THR A 264 11.24 12.04 19.50
CA THR A 264 12.19 12.82 18.69
C THR A 264 12.97 13.78 19.58
N LEU A 265 12.29 14.53 20.46
CA LEU A 265 12.93 15.39 21.44
C LEU A 265 13.91 14.64 22.36
N ALA A 266 13.47 13.50 22.94
CA ALA A 266 14.31 12.71 23.83
C ALA A 266 15.52 12.14 23.10
N TYR A 267 15.35 11.82 21.82
CA TYR A 267 16.40 11.27 20.97
C TYR A 267 17.45 12.32 20.63
N LEU A 268 17.04 13.53 20.25
CA LEU A 268 17.92 14.63 19.92
C LEU A 268 18.62 15.24 21.17
N ARG A 269 18.09 15.00 22.38
CA ARG A 269 18.66 15.45 23.67
C ARG A 269 19.78 14.56 24.24
N ARG A 270 20.17 13.48 23.57
CA ARG A 270 21.22 12.58 24.06
C ARG A 270 22.58 13.25 24.02
N ASP A 271 23.00 13.80 25.16
CA ASP A 271 24.26 14.56 25.29
C ASP A 271 25.51 13.66 25.28
N ASP A 272 25.42 12.40 25.67
CA ASP A 272 26.53 11.45 25.73
C ASP A 272 26.99 10.96 24.38
N ARG A 273 26.08 10.89 23.41
CA ARG A 273 26.33 10.49 22.01
C ARG A 273 25.42 11.25 21.05
N PRO A 274 25.71 12.50 20.71
CA PRO A 274 24.82 13.30 19.89
C PRO A 274 24.65 12.72 18.48
N VAL A 275 23.42 12.71 18.01
CA VAL A 275 23.08 12.50 16.62
C VAL A 275 23.34 13.78 15.87
N THR A 276 24.09 13.71 14.77
CA THR A 276 24.45 14.90 13.96
C THR A 276 23.65 15.01 12.68
N ALA A 277 22.96 13.94 12.27
CA ALA A 277 22.06 13.94 11.13
C ALA A 277 20.91 12.96 11.33
N VAL A 278 19.80 13.21 10.66
CA VAL A 278 18.61 12.34 10.66
C VAL A 278 18.18 12.06 9.23
N PHE A 279 17.94 10.77 8.93
CA PHE A 279 17.26 10.34 7.72
C PHE A 279 15.81 9.96 8.05
N CYS A 280 14.85 10.66 7.49
CA CYS A 280 13.42 10.51 7.77
C CYS A 280 12.72 9.67 6.71
N LEU A 281 11.88 8.72 7.16
CA LEU A 281 11.12 7.82 6.30
C LEU A 281 10.20 8.56 5.32
N HIS A 282 9.52 9.62 5.79
CA HIS A 282 8.59 10.45 5.01
C HIS A 282 8.42 11.86 5.64
N ASP A 283 7.62 12.69 5.01
CA ASP A 283 7.42 14.11 5.31
C ASP A 283 7.03 14.41 6.76
N GLN A 284 6.11 13.63 7.36
CA GLN A 284 5.72 13.84 8.76
C GLN A 284 6.91 13.70 9.71
N PHE A 285 7.81 12.73 9.46
CA PHE A 285 9.03 12.58 10.25
C PHE A 285 9.97 13.77 10.07
N VAL A 286 10.08 14.30 8.86
CA VAL A 286 10.87 15.52 8.58
C VAL A 286 10.32 16.70 9.38
N LEU A 287 9.00 16.94 9.28
CA LEU A 287 8.35 18.06 9.99
C LEU A 287 8.54 17.96 11.50
N ARG A 288 8.29 16.79 12.10
CA ARG A 288 8.46 16.60 13.55
C ARG A 288 9.92 16.72 13.99
N THR A 289 10.87 16.35 13.13
CA THR A 289 12.29 16.55 13.43
C THR A 289 12.63 18.04 13.45
N ILE A 290 12.11 18.83 12.52
CA ILE A 290 12.30 20.28 12.49
C ILE A 290 11.68 20.94 13.73
N ASP A 291 10.43 20.57 14.07
CA ASP A 291 9.77 21.07 15.27
C ASP A 291 10.58 20.75 16.55
N ALA A 292 11.10 19.53 16.66
CA ALA A 292 11.92 19.11 17.79
C ALA A 292 13.28 19.81 17.84
N ALA A 293 13.95 19.98 16.70
CA ALA A 293 15.19 20.73 16.60
C ALA A 293 14.97 22.19 17.03
N SER A 294 13.93 22.83 16.53
CA SER A 294 13.54 24.20 16.92
C SER A 294 13.28 24.32 18.42
N ALA A 295 12.53 23.36 19.02
CA ALA A 295 12.25 23.35 20.45
C ALA A 295 13.51 23.18 21.32
N LEU A 296 14.57 22.58 20.77
CA LEU A 296 15.87 22.42 21.42
C LEU A 296 16.86 23.55 21.12
N GLY A 297 16.49 24.49 20.26
CA GLY A 297 17.37 25.54 19.80
C GLY A 297 18.48 25.07 18.84
N LEU A 298 18.30 23.88 18.23
CA LEU A 298 19.23 23.34 17.24
C LEU A 298 18.95 23.97 15.87
N ARG A 299 20.01 24.39 15.19
CA ARG A 299 19.96 24.97 13.84
C ARG A 299 20.08 23.86 12.80
N ILE A 300 19.23 23.92 11.79
CA ILE A 300 19.32 23.07 10.61
C ILE A 300 19.87 23.93 9.47
N PRO A 301 20.99 23.55 8.80
CA PRO A 301 21.72 22.29 8.94
C PRO A 301 22.90 22.33 9.93
N ASP A 302 23.22 23.46 10.58
CA ASP A 302 24.48 23.68 11.28
C ASP A 302 24.73 22.76 12.48
N ASP A 303 23.70 22.54 13.31
CA ASP A 303 23.80 21.73 14.52
C ASP A 303 23.27 20.31 14.28
N ILE A 304 22.31 20.13 13.35
CA ILE A 304 21.77 18.85 12.91
C ILE A 304 21.36 18.94 11.44
N GLU A 305 21.77 17.98 10.62
CA GLU A 305 21.33 17.88 9.24
C GLU A 305 20.13 16.93 9.10
N VAL A 306 19.14 17.31 8.28
CA VAL A 306 17.91 16.54 8.08
C VAL A 306 17.79 16.16 6.62
N ALA A 307 17.61 14.87 6.37
CA ALA A 307 17.31 14.30 5.07
C ALA A 307 16.05 13.45 5.14
N GLY A 308 15.31 13.31 4.04
CA GLY A 308 14.16 12.41 4.02
C GLY A 308 13.33 12.47 2.75
N TYR A 309 12.41 11.53 2.64
CA TYR A 309 11.38 11.53 1.61
C TYR A 309 10.42 12.66 1.87
N PHE A 310 10.31 13.55 0.90
CA PHE A 310 9.62 14.80 1.08
C PHE A 310 8.92 15.24 -0.20
N ASP A 311 7.74 15.86 -0.06
CA ASP A 311 6.95 16.30 -1.20
C ASP A 311 7.27 17.75 -1.61
N GLU A 312 7.42 18.02 -2.92
CA GLU A 312 7.84 19.32 -3.46
C GLU A 312 6.98 20.51 -3.05
N SER A 313 5.73 20.27 -2.65
CA SER A 313 4.75 21.35 -2.50
C SER A 313 4.57 21.84 -1.06
N PHE A 314 5.44 21.44 -0.13
CA PHE A 314 5.28 21.84 1.26
C PHE A 314 6.03 23.15 1.55
N HIS A 315 5.33 24.25 1.36
CA HIS A 315 5.79 25.64 1.55
C HIS A 315 6.41 25.98 2.92
N PRO A 316 6.05 25.36 4.06
CA PRO A 316 6.64 25.75 5.36
C PRO A 316 8.13 25.51 5.51
N LEU A 317 8.77 24.78 4.58
CA LEU A 317 10.17 24.38 4.69
C LEU A 317 11.10 25.06 3.67
N ASP A 318 10.62 26.03 2.91
CA ASP A 318 11.46 26.74 1.93
C ASP A 318 12.64 27.47 2.61
N ASP A 319 12.47 27.81 3.91
CA ASP A 319 13.53 28.45 4.72
C ASP A 319 14.42 27.46 5.48
N VAL A 320 14.14 26.13 5.43
CA VAL A 320 14.92 25.12 6.15
C VAL A 320 15.68 24.24 5.17
N ALA A 321 16.98 24.16 5.32
CA ALA A 321 17.86 23.39 4.44
C ALA A 321 17.75 21.87 4.69
N VAL A 322 16.73 21.23 4.11
CA VAL A 322 16.50 19.78 4.17
C VAL A 322 16.96 19.11 2.88
N LEU A 323 17.73 18.03 2.98
CA LEU A 323 18.06 17.16 1.85
C LEU A 323 16.81 16.32 1.47
N LYS A 324 16.21 16.63 0.32
CA LYS A 324 14.92 16.06 -0.08
C LYS A 324 15.09 14.91 -1.07
N VAL A 325 14.32 13.83 -0.86
CA VAL A 325 14.16 12.73 -1.82
C VAL A 325 12.77 12.83 -2.44
N ILE A 326 12.71 13.20 -3.72
CA ILE A 326 11.47 13.43 -4.48
C ILE A 326 11.12 12.18 -5.29
N GLN A 327 9.92 11.66 -5.16
CA GLN A 327 9.58 10.31 -5.62
C GLN A 327 9.04 10.20 -7.06
N GLY A 328 8.80 11.30 -7.78
CA GLY A 328 8.30 11.26 -9.16
C GLY A 328 6.84 10.78 -9.28
N GLN A 329 5.96 11.29 -8.44
CA GLN A 329 4.55 10.86 -8.29
C GLN A 329 3.75 10.87 -9.59
N ASP A 330 3.95 11.87 -10.45
CA ASP A 330 3.24 11.97 -11.73
C ASP A 330 3.62 10.81 -12.66
N GLN A 331 4.90 10.42 -12.68
CA GLN A 331 5.37 9.27 -13.46
C GLN A 331 4.83 7.95 -12.91
N ILE A 332 4.78 7.79 -11.59
CA ILE A 332 4.22 6.60 -10.94
C ILE A 332 2.77 6.38 -11.38
N GLY A 333 1.92 7.41 -11.31
CA GLY A 333 0.52 7.29 -11.69
C GLY A 333 0.32 7.02 -13.19
N GLU A 334 1.11 7.63 -14.05
CA GLU A 334 1.06 7.44 -15.50
C GLU A 334 1.49 6.02 -15.90
N LEU A 335 2.62 5.55 -15.40
CA LEU A 335 3.15 4.21 -15.68
C LEU A 335 2.23 3.11 -15.14
N ALA A 336 1.68 3.30 -13.94
CA ALA A 336 0.76 2.34 -13.35
C ALA A 336 -0.56 2.23 -14.16
N ALA A 337 -1.11 3.35 -14.59
CA ALA A 337 -2.29 3.35 -15.47
C ALA A 337 -1.99 2.64 -16.81
N GLY A 338 -0.83 2.89 -17.41
CA GLY A 338 -0.39 2.23 -18.63
C GLY A 338 -0.27 0.71 -18.47
N LEU A 339 0.36 0.26 -17.37
CA LEU A 339 0.51 -1.16 -17.07
C LEU A 339 -0.84 -1.83 -16.81
N LEU A 340 -1.73 -1.21 -16.02
CA LEU A 340 -3.06 -1.73 -15.78
C LEU A 340 -3.87 -1.90 -17.07
N ILE A 341 -3.88 -0.89 -17.94
CA ILE A 341 -4.58 -0.95 -19.22
C ILE A 341 -4.02 -2.11 -20.07
N SER A 342 -2.70 -2.25 -20.15
CA SER A 342 -2.06 -3.35 -20.87
C SER A 342 -2.50 -4.72 -20.34
N ARG A 343 -2.60 -4.89 -19.01
CA ARG A 343 -3.14 -6.10 -18.40
C ARG A 343 -4.61 -6.36 -18.74
N ILE A 344 -5.44 -5.32 -18.67
CA ILE A 344 -6.87 -5.43 -19.00
C ILE A 344 -7.06 -5.81 -20.47
N GLU A 345 -6.26 -5.25 -21.36
CA GLU A 345 -6.37 -5.48 -22.82
C GLU A 345 -5.73 -6.81 -23.26
N GLY A 346 -5.03 -7.51 -22.37
CA GLY A 346 -4.39 -8.79 -22.66
C GLY A 346 -3.07 -8.67 -23.42
N GLY A 347 -2.48 -7.47 -23.48
CA GLY A 347 -1.20 -7.18 -24.13
C GLY A 347 -0.03 -6.98 -23.16
N GLY A 348 -0.23 -7.26 -21.87
CA GLY A 348 0.79 -7.05 -20.85
C GLY A 348 1.98 -8.02 -20.97
N PRO A 349 3.14 -7.64 -20.41
CA PRO A 349 4.33 -8.49 -20.39
C PRO A 349 4.07 -9.77 -19.59
N ASP A 350 4.84 -10.83 -19.90
CA ASP A 350 4.78 -12.08 -19.16
C ASP A 350 5.25 -11.87 -17.70
N GLY A 351 4.56 -12.51 -16.76
CA GLY A 351 4.83 -12.38 -15.33
C GLY A 351 4.48 -10.99 -14.75
N TYR A 352 4.67 -10.85 -13.46
CA TYR A 352 4.48 -9.56 -12.79
C TYR A 352 5.66 -8.62 -13.03
N GLN A 353 5.38 -7.34 -13.08
CA GLN A 353 6.37 -6.29 -13.30
C GLN A 353 6.56 -5.42 -12.06
N GLU A 354 7.81 -5.10 -11.76
CA GLU A 354 8.15 -4.04 -10.79
C GLU A 354 8.84 -2.91 -11.56
N ILE A 355 8.10 -1.81 -11.74
CA ILE A 355 8.58 -0.62 -12.44
C ILE A 355 8.94 0.42 -11.39
N THR A 356 10.21 0.82 -11.37
CA THR A 356 10.71 1.82 -10.43
C THR A 356 11.02 3.13 -11.11
N VAL A 357 10.58 4.23 -10.50
CA VAL A 357 10.92 5.59 -10.88
C VAL A 357 12.10 6.03 -10.01
N VAL A 358 13.19 6.44 -10.66
CA VAL A 358 14.37 6.93 -9.92
C VAL A 358 14.02 8.25 -9.24
N PRO A 359 14.16 8.35 -7.90
CA PRO A 359 13.87 9.58 -7.19
C PRO A 359 14.93 10.66 -7.49
N GLU A 360 14.51 11.90 -7.43
CA GLU A 360 15.40 13.04 -7.50
C GLU A 360 15.91 13.41 -6.10
N ILE A 361 17.20 13.69 -5.97
CA ILE A 361 17.78 14.23 -4.74
C ILE A 361 17.94 15.73 -4.89
N VAL A 362 17.13 16.49 -4.15
CA VAL A 362 17.25 17.94 -4.06
C VAL A 362 18.07 18.31 -2.85
N ASP A 363 19.28 18.79 -3.12
CA ASP A 363 20.29 19.11 -2.11
C ASP A 363 20.46 20.63 -1.99
N PRO A 364 19.94 21.25 -0.91
CA PRO A 364 20.01 22.70 -0.73
C PRO A 364 21.43 23.23 -0.50
N LEU A 365 22.36 22.35 -0.14
CA LEU A 365 23.76 22.71 0.11
C LEU A 365 24.67 22.41 -1.08
N SER A 366 24.13 21.87 -2.18
CA SER A 366 24.90 21.63 -3.40
C SER A 366 25.23 22.97 -4.07
N GLY A 367 26.44 23.46 -3.92
CA GLY A 367 26.91 24.71 -4.48
C GLY A 367 27.42 25.75 -3.46
N SER A 368 27.38 25.41 -2.18
CA SER A 368 27.76 26.29 -1.07
C SER A 368 29.22 26.07 -0.59
N ARG A 369 30.09 25.42 -1.39
CA ARG A 369 31.52 25.22 -1.09
C ARG A 369 32.42 25.84 -2.14
#